data_aa7e98ca7f6badff1a8ad048af4959e5
#
_entry.id   aa7e98ca7f6badff1a8ad048af4959e5
#
_cell.length_a   1.000
_cell.length_b   1.000
_cell.length_c   1.000
_cell.angle_alpha   90.00
_cell.angle_beta   90.00
_cell.angle_gamma   90.00
#
_symmetry.space_group_name_H-M   'P 1'
#
loop_
_entity.id
_entity.type
_entity.pdbx_description
1 polymer ?
#
loop_
_entity_poly.entity_id
_entity_poly.type
_entity_poly.pdbx_seq_one_letter_code
_entity_poly.pdbx_strand_id
1 'polypeptide(L)'
;MLISLFVLLVYGTLFYGAFTKTWGYDWSFTWENLQYVFLKGEQIWNSIKYGLLASLGAALLAMVLAYIVQKKQVGLNKFLDFLAILPGAIPGMFLGIGFVLAFNGGWLSLTGTGAIMVLALLFWNLPTCYSAATAGLQQIGAR
;
A
#
# COMPACT_ATOMS: atom_id res chain seq x y z
N MET A 1 7.86 -18.79 -20.47
CA MET A 1 7.67 -20.14 -19.97
C MET A 1 8.40 -20.39 -18.65
N LEU A 2 9.73 -20.23 -18.53
CA LEU A 2 10.48 -20.42 -17.27
C LEU A 2 10.00 -19.51 -16.13
N ILE A 3 9.76 -18.23 -16.38
CA ILE A 3 9.27 -17.27 -15.38
C ILE A 3 7.88 -17.68 -14.87
N SER A 4 6.98 -18.08 -15.76
CA SER A 4 5.64 -18.53 -15.38
C SER A 4 5.69 -19.80 -14.51
N LEU A 5 6.58 -20.73 -14.83
CA LEU A 5 6.79 -21.95 -14.06
C LEU A 5 7.33 -21.60 -12.66
N PHE A 6 8.29 -20.69 -12.57
CA PHE A 6 8.84 -20.23 -11.30
C PHE A 6 7.78 -19.58 -10.41
N VAL A 7 6.96 -18.70 -11.00
CA VAL A 7 5.83 -18.07 -10.28
C VAL A 7 4.84 -19.11 -9.78
N LEU A 8 4.47 -20.10 -10.61
CA LEU A 8 3.58 -21.18 -10.21
C LEU A 8 4.17 -22.04 -9.09
N LEU A 9 5.46 -22.31 -9.11
CA LEU A 9 6.15 -23.03 -8.02
C LEU A 9 6.07 -22.25 -6.71
N VAL A 10 6.34 -20.93 -6.73
CA VAL A 10 6.25 -20.08 -5.52
C VAL A 10 4.83 -20.09 -4.96
N TYR A 11 3.80 -19.87 -5.80
CA TYR A 11 2.41 -19.94 -5.32
C TYR A 11 2.01 -21.35 -4.87
N GLY A 12 2.48 -22.39 -5.56
CA GLY A 12 2.26 -23.77 -5.17
C GLY A 12 2.84 -24.11 -3.79
N THR A 13 4.06 -23.63 -3.48
CA THR A 13 4.63 -23.80 -2.15
C THR A 13 3.86 -23.07 -1.07
N LEU A 14 3.38 -21.86 -1.32
CA LEU A 14 2.53 -21.12 -0.39
C LEU A 14 1.21 -21.85 -0.13
N PHE A 15 0.58 -22.33 -1.22
CA PHE A 15 -0.66 -23.09 -1.11
C PHE A 15 -0.46 -24.39 -0.33
N TYR A 16 0.57 -25.16 -0.64
CA TYR A 16 0.92 -26.38 0.08
C TYR A 16 1.25 -26.09 1.56
N GLY A 17 1.99 -25.02 1.83
CA GLY A 17 2.32 -24.59 3.21
C GLY A 17 1.10 -24.24 4.04
N ALA A 18 0.05 -23.66 3.42
CA ALA A 18 -1.21 -23.34 4.11
C ALA A 18 -1.91 -24.57 4.69
N PHE A 19 -1.71 -25.75 4.08
CA PHE A 19 -2.30 -27.02 4.51
C PHE A 19 -1.30 -27.93 5.25
N THR A 20 -0.12 -27.45 5.56
CA THR A 20 0.93 -28.22 6.27
C THR A 20 1.00 -27.74 7.72
N LYS A 21 1.03 -28.67 8.67
CA LYS A 21 1.00 -28.39 10.11
C LYS A 21 2.20 -27.54 10.56
N THR A 22 3.42 -27.97 10.22
CA THR A 22 4.64 -27.23 10.53
C THR A 22 5.63 -27.35 9.38
N TRP A 23 5.81 -26.26 8.65
CA TRP A 23 6.71 -26.22 7.51
C TRP A 23 8.14 -26.65 7.90
N GLY A 24 8.67 -27.64 7.18
CA GLY A 24 10.03 -28.14 7.40
C GLY A 24 10.20 -29.20 8.49
N TYR A 25 9.17 -29.44 9.32
CA TYR A 25 9.22 -30.43 10.39
C TYR A 25 8.11 -31.47 10.31
N ASP A 26 6.85 -31.04 10.19
CA ASP A 26 5.69 -31.93 10.12
C ASP A 26 4.88 -31.60 8.86
N TRP A 27 4.96 -32.49 7.86
CA TRP A 27 4.30 -32.34 6.56
C TRP A 27 2.86 -32.87 6.56
N SER A 28 2.33 -33.26 7.72
CA SER A 28 0.96 -33.75 7.81
C SER A 28 -0.04 -32.68 7.39
N PHE A 29 -1.10 -33.13 6.70
CA PHE A 29 -2.18 -32.25 6.26
C PHE A 29 -2.97 -31.73 7.46
N THR A 30 -3.23 -30.42 7.49
CA THR A 30 -4.04 -29.79 8.53
C THR A 30 -4.94 -28.68 7.99
N TRP A 31 -6.07 -28.50 8.62
CA TRP A 31 -6.96 -27.36 8.44
C TRP A 31 -6.78 -26.28 9.52
N GLU A 32 -5.95 -26.52 10.51
CA GLU A 32 -5.76 -25.63 11.66
C GLU A 32 -5.34 -24.23 11.25
N ASN A 33 -4.44 -24.10 10.27
CA ASN A 33 -3.97 -22.80 9.77
C ASN A 33 -5.12 -21.96 9.19
N LEU A 34 -6.02 -22.59 8.43
CA LEU A 34 -7.20 -21.92 7.87
C LEU A 34 -8.23 -21.61 8.96
N GLN A 35 -8.49 -22.53 9.87
CA GLN A 35 -9.37 -22.29 11.01
C GLN A 35 -8.85 -21.14 11.87
N TYR A 36 -7.54 -21.07 12.12
CA TYR A 36 -6.93 -19.97 12.86
C TYR A 36 -7.19 -18.63 12.19
N VAL A 37 -7.04 -18.55 10.86
CA VAL A 37 -7.30 -17.33 10.09
C VAL A 37 -8.77 -16.91 10.17
N PHE A 38 -9.71 -17.87 10.10
CA PHE A 38 -11.14 -17.57 10.19
C PHE A 38 -11.61 -17.26 11.61
N LEU A 39 -11.08 -17.93 12.62
CA LEU A 39 -11.43 -17.70 14.02
C LEU A 39 -10.81 -16.41 14.59
N LYS A 40 -9.62 -16.05 14.12
CA LYS A 40 -8.91 -14.81 14.50
C LYS A 40 -8.89 -13.78 13.37
N GLY A 41 -10.00 -13.65 12.64
CA GLY A 41 -10.16 -12.81 11.46
C GLY A 41 -9.92 -11.30 11.64
N GLU A 42 -9.54 -10.86 12.84
CA GLU A 42 -9.19 -9.46 13.12
C GLU A 42 -8.07 -8.93 12.20
N GLN A 43 -7.08 -9.76 11.88
CA GLN A 43 -5.98 -9.37 11.00
C GLN A 43 -6.48 -9.11 9.56
N ILE A 44 -7.36 -9.96 9.04
CA ILE A 44 -7.96 -9.79 7.71
C ILE A 44 -8.81 -8.54 7.71
N TRP A 45 -9.67 -8.36 8.72
CA TRP A 45 -10.53 -7.19 8.85
C TRP A 45 -9.72 -5.89 8.95
N ASN A 46 -8.67 -5.90 9.76
CA ASN A 46 -7.78 -4.74 9.89
C ASN A 46 -7.06 -4.43 8.57
N SER A 47 -6.60 -5.43 7.81
CA SER A 47 -5.97 -5.24 6.50
C SER A 47 -6.94 -4.60 5.50
N ILE A 48 -8.18 -5.09 5.43
CA ILE A 48 -9.23 -4.52 4.57
C ILE A 48 -9.54 -3.08 4.99
N LYS A 49 -9.75 -2.84 6.28
CA LYS A 49 -10.07 -1.52 6.83
C LYS A 49 -8.96 -0.50 6.55
N TYR A 50 -7.71 -0.86 6.85
CA TYR A 50 -6.58 0.05 6.61
C TYR A 50 -6.34 0.27 5.13
N GLY A 51 -6.48 -0.76 4.29
CA GLY A 51 -6.39 -0.64 2.84
C GLY A 51 -7.45 0.28 2.26
N LEU A 52 -8.70 0.16 2.69
CA LEU A 52 -9.81 1.03 2.27
C LEU A 52 -9.58 2.49 2.69
N LEU A 53 -9.21 2.72 3.94
CA LEU A 53 -8.93 4.07 4.44
C LEU A 53 -7.75 4.71 3.69
N ALA A 54 -6.68 3.96 3.47
CA ALA A 54 -5.51 4.43 2.76
C ALA A 54 -5.81 4.74 1.29
N SER A 55 -6.56 3.88 0.60
CA SER A 55 -6.90 4.07 -0.81
C SER A 55 -7.84 5.25 -1.04
N LEU A 56 -8.84 5.43 -0.18
CA LEU A 56 -9.72 6.61 -0.22
C LEU A 56 -8.93 7.89 0.03
N GLY A 57 -8.08 7.91 1.05
CA GLY A 57 -7.21 9.04 1.36
C GLY A 57 -6.25 9.37 0.22
N ALA A 58 -5.60 8.35 -0.35
CA ALA A 58 -4.68 8.52 -1.49
C ALA A 58 -5.40 9.06 -2.73
N ALA A 59 -6.58 8.55 -3.04
CA ALA A 59 -7.38 8.99 -4.20
C ALA A 59 -7.82 10.45 -4.05
N LEU A 60 -8.33 10.84 -2.88
CA LEU A 60 -8.74 12.22 -2.61
C LEU A 60 -7.55 13.19 -2.67
N LEU A 61 -6.45 12.85 -2.01
CA LEU A 61 -5.25 13.68 -2.01
C LEU A 61 -4.67 13.80 -3.43
N ALA A 62 -4.59 12.70 -4.16
CA ALA A 62 -4.11 12.67 -5.54
C ALA A 62 -4.98 13.52 -6.47
N MET A 63 -6.31 13.45 -6.33
CA MET A 63 -7.24 14.25 -7.14
C MET A 63 -7.08 15.74 -6.88
N VAL A 64 -6.94 16.15 -5.62
CA VAL A 64 -6.70 17.55 -5.25
C VAL A 64 -5.36 18.04 -5.79
N LEU A 65 -4.29 17.27 -5.62
CA LEU A 65 -2.95 17.62 -6.13
C LEU A 65 -2.96 17.70 -7.65
N ALA A 66 -3.52 16.72 -8.34
CA ALA A 66 -3.61 16.71 -9.80
C ALA A 66 -4.42 17.92 -10.32
N TYR A 67 -5.52 18.27 -9.66
CA TYR A 67 -6.30 19.45 -10.02
C TYR A 67 -5.52 20.74 -9.86
N ILE A 68 -4.80 20.91 -8.75
CA ILE A 68 -3.97 22.10 -8.50
C ILE A 68 -2.86 22.20 -9.56
N VAL A 69 -2.15 21.12 -9.81
CA VAL A 69 -1.01 21.09 -10.73
C VAL A 69 -1.46 21.30 -12.18
N GLN A 70 -2.58 20.71 -12.61
CA GLN A 70 -3.02 20.74 -14.01
C GLN A 70 -3.88 21.97 -14.35
N LYS A 71 -4.69 22.47 -13.42
CA LYS A 71 -5.68 23.54 -13.69
C LYS A 71 -5.35 24.89 -13.06
N LYS A 72 -4.62 24.90 -11.94
CA LYS A 72 -4.21 26.14 -11.30
C LYS A 72 -2.73 26.35 -11.55
N GLN A 73 -2.37 27.43 -12.26
CA GLN A 73 -1.00 27.85 -12.45
C GLN A 73 -0.46 28.51 -11.17
N VAL A 74 -0.23 27.70 -10.15
CA VAL A 74 0.43 28.12 -8.91
C VAL A 74 1.94 27.99 -9.15
N GLY A 75 2.75 28.97 -8.80
CA GLY A 75 4.22 28.95 -9.04
C GLY A 75 4.95 27.72 -8.44
N LEU A 76 4.27 26.92 -7.62
CA LEU A 76 4.76 25.71 -6.96
C LEU A 76 4.37 24.39 -7.67
N ASN A 77 3.79 24.45 -8.88
CA ASN A 77 3.29 23.24 -9.56
C ASN A 77 4.33 22.15 -9.72
N LYS A 78 5.55 22.50 -10.13
CA LYS A 78 6.65 21.53 -10.31
C LYS A 78 7.06 20.88 -8.97
N PHE A 79 7.00 21.61 -7.88
CA PHE A 79 7.33 21.08 -6.57
C PHE A 79 6.24 20.15 -6.04
N LEU A 80 4.96 20.48 -6.24
CA LEU A 80 3.83 19.63 -5.88
C LEU A 80 3.80 18.34 -6.72
N ASP A 81 4.08 18.44 -8.02
CA ASP A 81 4.23 17.30 -8.92
C ASP A 81 5.34 16.35 -8.45
N PHE A 82 6.51 16.91 -8.14
CA PHE A 82 7.63 16.16 -7.57
C PHE A 82 7.26 15.45 -6.27
N LEU A 83 6.63 16.16 -5.33
CA LEU A 83 6.20 15.58 -4.05
C LEU A 83 5.16 14.45 -4.21
N ALA A 84 4.26 14.57 -5.20
CA ALA A 84 3.25 13.55 -5.46
C ALA A 84 3.86 12.24 -6.00
N ILE A 85 4.96 12.33 -6.75
CA ILE A 85 5.62 11.18 -7.38
C ILE A 85 6.74 10.60 -6.49
N LEU A 86 7.34 11.43 -5.64
CA LEU A 86 8.49 11.08 -4.80
C LEU A 86 8.36 9.78 -4.01
N PRO A 87 7.20 9.46 -3.37
CA PRO A 87 7.05 8.22 -2.62
C PRO A 87 7.25 6.96 -3.48
N GLY A 88 6.95 7.03 -4.78
CA GLY A 88 7.15 5.92 -5.72
C GLY A 88 8.61 5.66 -6.07
N ALA A 89 9.48 6.64 -5.89
CA ALA A 89 10.93 6.50 -6.10
C ALA A 89 11.66 5.92 -4.88
N ILE A 90 11.02 5.92 -3.72
CA ILE A 90 11.59 5.45 -2.45
C ILE A 90 11.23 3.97 -2.26
N PRO A 91 12.21 3.06 -2.08
CA PRO A 91 11.89 1.67 -1.74
C PRO A 91 11.03 1.60 -0.47
N GLY A 92 9.95 0.79 -0.48
CA GLY A 92 8.94 0.75 0.59
C GLY A 92 9.50 0.52 1.99
N MET A 93 10.60 -0.24 2.10
CA MET A 93 11.28 -0.47 3.37
C MET A 93 11.79 0.85 3.97
N PHE A 94 12.42 1.71 3.17
CA PHE A 94 12.93 3.01 3.65
C PHE A 94 11.80 3.97 4.00
N LEU A 95 10.71 3.93 3.24
CA LEU A 95 9.53 4.71 3.54
C LEU A 95 8.93 4.27 4.89
N GLY A 96 8.81 2.96 5.13
CA GLY A 96 8.32 2.43 6.41
C GLY A 96 9.22 2.80 7.60
N ILE A 97 10.54 2.66 7.46
CA ILE A 97 11.50 3.07 8.50
C ILE A 97 11.40 4.58 8.74
N GLY A 98 11.31 5.39 7.68
CA GLY A 98 11.14 6.84 7.79
C GLY A 98 9.89 7.23 8.57
N PHE A 99 8.76 6.57 8.34
CA PHE A 99 7.53 6.78 9.13
C PHE A 99 7.72 6.42 10.59
N VAL A 100 8.34 5.27 10.89
CA VAL A 100 8.61 4.88 12.28
C VAL A 100 9.50 5.91 12.96
N LEU A 101 10.58 6.33 12.35
CA LEU A 101 11.50 7.32 12.92
C LEU A 101 10.83 8.69 13.11
N ALA A 102 10.04 9.14 12.14
CA ALA A 102 9.36 10.44 12.20
C ALA A 102 8.26 10.49 13.27
N PHE A 103 7.58 9.36 13.50
CA PHE A 103 6.40 9.29 14.39
C PHE A 103 6.64 8.43 15.64
N ASN A 104 7.89 8.16 16.02
CA ASN A 104 8.21 7.34 17.20
C ASN A 104 8.21 8.13 18.52
N GLY A 105 7.99 9.43 18.49
CA GLY A 105 8.02 10.23 19.70
C GLY A 105 7.52 11.65 19.48
N GLY A 106 7.60 12.46 20.53
CA GLY A 106 7.11 13.83 20.48
C GLY A 106 5.61 13.96 20.69
N TRP A 107 5.04 15.07 20.21
CA TRP A 107 3.63 15.41 20.36
C TRP A 107 2.69 14.57 19.45
N LEU A 108 3.23 13.91 18.42
CA LEU A 108 2.47 13.08 17.49
C LEU A 108 3.12 11.68 17.39
N SER A 109 2.95 10.87 18.44
CA SER A 109 3.41 9.49 18.44
C SER A 109 2.36 8.58 17.81
N LEU A 110 2.63 8.09 16.59
CA LEU A 110 1.76 7.18 15.86
C LEU A 110 2.33 5.77 15.76
N THR A 111 3.57 5.56 16.17
CA THR A 111 4.22 4.23 16.14
C THR A 111 3.43 3.24 17.00
N GLY A 112 3.18 2.04 16.44
CA GLY A 112 2.35 1.01 17.08
C GLY A 112 0.84 1.18 16.88
N THR A 113 0.39 2.21 16.16
CA THR A 113 -1.04 2.42 15.86
C THR A 113 -1.40 2.04 14.42
N GLY A 114 -2.68 1.73 14.16
CA GLY A 114 -3.16 1.54 12.78
C GLY A 114 -3.05 2.80 11.91
N ALA A 115 -2.99 3.99 12.52
CA ALA A 115 -2.88 5.25 11.80
C ALA A 115 -1.58 5.37 11.01
N ILE A 116 -0.45 4.94 11.56
CA ILE A 116 0.83 4.95 10.84
C ILE A 116 0.80 4.03 9.63
N MET A 117 0.10 2.87 9.73
CA MET A 117 -0.06 1.94 8.61
C MET A 117 -0.91 2.56 7.50
N VAL A 118 -2.02 3.22 7.86
CA VAL A 118 -2.87 3.94 6.89
C VAL A 118 -2.08 5.03 6.18
N LEU A 119 -1.31 5.83 6.91
CA LEU A 119 -0.46 6.88 6.33
C LEU A 119 0.61 6.30 5.40
N ALA A 120 1.33 5.28 5.83
CA ALA A 120 2.36 4.64 5.00
C ALA A 120 1.78 4.06 3.71
N LEU A 121 0.64 3.36 3.78
CA LEU A 121 -0.06 2.82 2.62
C LEU A 121 -0.61 3.93 1.71
N LEU A 122 -1.11 5.03 2.28
CA LEU A 122 -1.59 6.19 1.54
C LEU A 122 -0.46 6.79 0.69
N PHE A 123 0.67 7.10 1.31
CA PHE A 123 1.82 7.68 0.60
C PHE A 123 2.42 6.70 -0.41
N TRP A 124 2.44 5.41 -0.10
CA TRP A 124 2.88 4.37 -1.04
C TRP A 124 2.03 4.34 -2.32
N ASN A 125 0.72 4.49 -2.19
CA ASN A 125 -0.20 4.46 -3.32
C ASN A 125 -0.40 5.82 -4.02
N LEU A 126 0.02 6.91 -3.39
CA LEU A 126 -0.17 8.28 -3.89
C LEU A 126 0.34 8.47 -5.33
N PRO A 127 1.54 8.03 -5.75
CA PRO A 127 2.04 8.22 -7.11
C PRO A 127 1.15 7.56 -8.16
N THR A 128 0.64 6.37 -7.90
CA THR A 128 -0.26 5.63 -8.80
C THR A 128 -1.59 6.36 -8.95
N CYS A 129 -2.20 6.77 -7.83
CA CYS A 129 -3.44 7.54 -7.83
C CYS A 129 -3.26 8.89 -8.52
N TYR A 130 -2.13 9.57 -8.29
CA TYR A 130 -1.81 10.86 -8.91
C TYR A 130 -1.65 10.74 -10.43
N SER A 131 -0.93 9.73 -10.91
CA SER A 131 -0.77 9.47 -12.34
C SER A 131 -2.13 9.19 -13.02
N ALA A 132 -2.99 8.42 -12.38
CA ALA A 132 -4.34 8.16 -12.89
C ALA A 132 -5.21 9.42 -12.92
N ALA A 133 -5.15 10.24 -11.85
CA ALA A 133 -5.90 11.50 -11.76
C ALA A 133 -5.43 12.53 -12.82
N THR A 134 -4.12 12.67 -13.02
CA THR A 134 -3.57 13.57 -14.04
C THR A 134 -3.96 13.14 -15.45
N ALA A 135 -3.88 11.84 -15.77
CA ALA A 135 -4.30 11.29 -17.05
C ALA A 135 -5.80 11.56 -17.33
N GLY A 136 -6.65 11.37 -16.31
CA GLY A 136 -8.08 11.67 -16.41
C GLY A 136 -8.38 13.16 -16.65
N LEU A 137 -7.69 14.06 -15.94
CA LEU A 137 -7.87 15.52 -16.11
C LEU A 137 -7.38 16.02 -17.46
N GLN A 138 -6.35 15.43 -18.04
CA GLN A 138 -5.85 15.76 -19.39
C GLN A 138 -6.86 15.41 -20.45
N GLN A 139 -7.54 14.26 -20.35
CA GLN A 139 -8.58 13.84 -21.31
C GLN A 139 -9.80 14.78 -21.28
N ILE A 140 -10.18 15.30 -20.12
CA ILE A 140 -11.30 16.25 -19.99
C ILE A 140 -10.90 17.65 -20.49
N GLY A 141 -9.63 18.01 -20.42
CA GLY A 141 -9.13 19.32 -20.86
C GLY A 141 -8.84 19.42 -22.35
N ALA A 142 -8.84 18.29 -23.08
CA ALA A 142 -8.61 18.23 -24.51
C ALA A 142 -9.90 18.39 -25.37
N ARG A 143 -11.06 18.60 -24.71
CA ARG A 143 -12.31 18.96 -25.35
C ARG A 143 -12.61 20.43 -25.04
#